data_7026193b9720e544bfd8804e35855cfa
#
_entry.id   7026193b9720e544bfd8804e35855cfa
#
_cell.length_a   1.000
_cell.length_b   1.000
_cell.length_c   1.000
_cell.angle_alpha   90.00
_cell.angle_beta   90.00
_cell.angle_gamma   90.00
#
_symmetry.space_group_name_H-M   'P 1'
#
loop_
_entity.id
_entity.type
_entity.pdbx_description
1 polymer ?
#
loop_
_entity_poly.entity_id
_entity_poly.type
_entity_poly.pdbx_seq_one_letter_code
_entity_poly.pdbx_strand_id
1 'polypeptide(L)'
;VKMTFFTGVQCISVKKRKPIMKAVEIIQPGPPDVLQFCDRPLPQLKPGEVLIKVHAAGVNRPDVIQRMGHYPVPPGASDLPGLEIAGEIVDGDLAGSRFRKGDLVCALVQGGGYAEYCAAPVRQCLPVPKGLSAVEAASLPETFFTVWSNVFDRAHLTGQETFLVQGGTSGIGVAAIQIAAAFGHKVFATAGSDEKCNACVSLGAARAINYRTEDFVEVAKAETNGKGVDVILDMVGGVYVAREIECLADDGRLAIIALLGGSKAAVDLGQVLRRRLTITGSTLRPRSVDFKAAIAANLQAKVWPLIEAGRIKPVVYKVFPLREAAQAHVLMETSTHIGKIVLQVG
;
A
#
# COMPACT_ATOMS: atom_id res chain seq x y z
N VAL A 1 -43.20 -61.26 31.33
CA VAL A 1 -43.43 -60.03 30.58
C VAL A 1 -42.39 -59.00 31.04
N LYS A 2 -41.34 -58.77 30.27
CA LYS A 2 -40.37 -57.69 30.51
C LYS A 2 -40.70 -56.52 29.58
N MET A 3 -41.11 -55.40 30.14
CA MET A 3 -41.22 -54.11 29.40
C MET A 3 -39.88 -53.41 29.36
N THR A 4 -39.33 -53.26 28.18
CA THR A 4 -38.12 -52.45 27.94
C THR A 4 -38.58 -51.09 27.49
N PHE A 5 -38.31 -50.02 28.29
CA PHE A 5 -38.51 -48.63 27.88
C PHE A 5 -37.29 -48.18 27.18
N PHE A 6 -37.41 -47.85 25.89
CA PHE A 6 -36.43 -47.08 25.13
C PHE A 6 -36.72 -45.59 25.32
N THR A 7 -35.88 -44.90 26.05
CA THR A 7 -35.86 -43.43 26.08
C THR A 7 -34.82 -42.94 25.05
N GLY A 8 -35.29 -42.65 23.84
CA GLY A 8 -34.48 -42.00 22.84
C GLY A 8 -34.36 -40.51 23.15
N VAL A 9 -33.26 -40.07 23.76
CA VAL A 9 -32.90 -38.65 23.84
C VAL A 9 -32.23 -38.27 22.52
N GLN A 10 -32.97 -37.62 21.62
CA GLN A 10 -32.39 -36.99 20.46
C GLN A 10 -31.52 -35.81 20.93
N CYS A 11 -30.22 -35.95 20.83
CA CYS A 11 -29.27 -34.87 21.06
C CYS A 11 -29.39 -33.85 19.89
N ILE A 12 -30.16 -32.79 20.12
CA ILE A 12 -30.25 -31.66 19.16
C ILE A 12 -28.89 -30.97 19.16
N SER A 13 -28.10 -31.25 18.14
CA SER A 13 -26.84 -30.52 17.88
C SER A 13 -27.16 -29.05 17.57
N VAL A 14 -27.06 -28.21 18.57
CA VAL A 14 -27.12 -26.75 18.37
C VAL A 14 -25.87 -26.37 17.60
N LYS A 15 -25.99 -26.17 16.26
CA LYS A 15 -24.92 -25.58 15.45
C LYS A 15 -24.62 -24.21 16.05
N LYS A 16 -23.49 -24.08 16.78
CA LYS A 16 -22.99 -22.78 17.22
C LYS A 16 -22.91 -21.85 15.97
N ARG A 17 -23.71 -20.81 16.00
CA ARG A 17 -23.58 -19.76 14.94
C ARG A 17 -22.15 -19.27 14.94
N LYS A 18 -21.50 -19.27 13.76
CA LYS A 18 -20.17 -18.68 13.63
C LYS A 18 -20.26 -17.21 14.04
N PRO A 19 -19.30 -16.70 14.82
CA PRO A 19 -19.28 -15.28 15.16
C PRO A 19 -19.21 -14.44 13.87
N ILE A 20 -19.98 -13.37 13.85
CA ILE A 20 -20.11 -12.45 12.71
C ILE A 20 -19.43 -11.12 13.00
N MET A 21 -19.04 -10.41 11.95
CA MET A 21 -18.45 -9.07 11.98
C MET A 21 -19.08 -8.19 10.90
N LYS A 22 -19.03 -6.89 11.05
CA LYS A 22 -19.34 -5.94 9.99
C LYS A 22 -18.17 -5.83 9.01
N ALA A 23 -18.49 -5.77 7.73
CA ALA A 23 -17.52 -5.63 6.65
C ALA A 23 -18.12 -4.87 5.47
N VAL A 24 -17.28 -4.45 4.54
CA VAL A 24 -17.67 -3.96 3.23
C VAL A 24 -17.25 -4.97 2.17
N GLU A 25 -18.21 -5.45 1.39
CA GLU A 25 -17.96 -6.40 0.29
C GLU A 25 -18.21 -5.77 -1.07
N ILE A 26 -17.61 -6.34 -2.09
CA ILE A 26 -17.86 -6.03 -3.50
C ILE A 26 -18.86 -7.06 -4.01
N ILE A 27 -20.12 -6.64 -4.20
CA ILE A 27 -21.19 -7.57 -4.63
C ILE A 27 -21.06 -8.01 -6.10
N GLN A 28 -20.46 -7.16 -6.93
CA GLN A 28 -20.13 -7.41 -8.33
C GLN A 28 -19.10 -6.37 -8.80
N PRO A 29 -18.36 -6.62 -9.91
CA PRO A 29 -17.53 -5.57 -10.50
C PRO A 29 -18.37 -4.37 -10.95
N GLY A 30 -17.90 -3.14 -10.61
CA GLY A 30 -18.68 -1.95 -10.98
C GLY A 30 -18.23 -0.65 -10.33
N PRO A 31 -19.10 0.39 -10.38
CA PRO A 31 -18.90 1.70 -9.77
C PRO A 31 -18.91 1.63 -8.23
N PRO A 32 -18.60 2.73 -7.50
CA PRO A 32 -18.44 2.71 -6.04
C PRO A 32 -19.63 2.17 -5.23
N ASP A 33 -20.86 2.26 -5.72
CA ASP A 33 -22.07 1.81 -5.06
C ASP A 33 -22.20 0.28 -4.95
N VAL A 34 -21.36 -0.49 -5.66
CA VAL A 34 -21.27 -1.95 -5.48
C VAL A 34 -20.56 -2.36 -4.19
N LEU A 35 -19.99 -1.40 -3.45
CA LEU A 35 -19.45 -1.60 -2.12
C LEU A 35 -20.60 -1.58 -1.10
N GLN A 36 -20.90 -2.74 -0.52
CA GLN A 36 -22.03 -2.93 0.40
C GLN A 36 -21.55 -3.25 1.81
N PHE A 37 -22.09 -2.52 2.79
CA PHE A 37 -21.85 -2.79 4.21
C PHE A 37 -22.75 -3.96 4.66
N CYS A 38 -22.16 -5.03 5.17
CA CYS A 38 -22.85 -6.29 5.43
C CYS A 38 -22.29 -7.05 6.65
N ASP A 39 -22.96 -8.13 7.02
CA ASP A 39 -22.50 -9.09 8.00
C ASP A 39 -21.72 -10.22 7.32
N ARG A 40 -20.50 -10.48 7.79
CA ARG A 40 -19.65 -11.57 7.31
C ARG A 40 -19.16 -12.43 8.49
N PRO A 41 -18.88 -13.71 8.28
CA PRO A 41 -18.24 -14.52 9.33
C PRO A 41 -16.83 -14.01 9.61
N LEU A 42 -16.37 -14.17 10.86
CA LEU A 42 -14.96 -13.90 11.19
C LEU A 42 -14.03 -14.70 10.28
N PRO A 43 -12.85 -14.14 9.91
CA PRO A 43 -11.87 -14.85 9.11
C PRO A 43 -11.36 -16.10 9.85
N GLN A 44 -11.10 -17.16 9.10
CA GLN A 44 -10.45 -18.35 9.62
C GLN A 44 -8.94 -18.16 9.54
N LEU A 45 -8.27 -18.30 10.69
CA LEU A 45 -6.82 -18.14 10.77
C LEU A 45 -6.11 -19.37 10.20
N LYS A 46 -5.03 -19.13 9.48
CA LYS A 46 -4.06 -20.13 9.05
C LYS A 46 -2.89 -20.18 10.04
N PRO A 47 -2.08 -21.25 10.03
CA PRO A 47 -0.85 -21.27 10.82
C PRO A 47 0.02 -20.04 10.57
N GLY A 48 0.50 -19.41 11.64
CA GLY A 48 1.28 -18.17 11.59
C GLY A 48 0.50 -16.88 11.32
N GLU A 49 -0.85 -16.95 11.37
CA GLU A 49 -1.70 -15.77 11.29
C GLU A 49 -2.26 -15.37 12.66
N VAL A 50 -2.50 -14.08 12.79
CA VAL A 50 -3.18 -13.46 13.93
C VAL A 50 -4.49 -12.82 13.50
N LEU A 51 -5.45 -12.77 14.40
CA LEU A 51 -6.70 -12.03 14.26
C LEU A 51 -6.48 -10.61 14.81
N ILE A 52 -6.68 -9.63 13.97
CA ILE A 52 -6.58 -8.22 14.34
C ILE A 52 -8.00 -7.63 14.39
N LYS A 53 -8.37 -7.05 15.54
CA LYS A 53 -9.51 -6.15 15.63
C LYS A 53 -9.11 -4.83 14.99
N VAL A 54 -9.68 -4.55 13.82
CA VAL A 54 -9.30 -3.41 12.99
C VAL A 54 -9.86 -2.12 13.60
N HIS A 55 -9.02 -1.12 13.74
CA HIS A 55 -9.41 0.23 14.14
C HIS A 55 -9.45 1.17 12.94
N ALA A 56 -8.59 0.93 11.95
CA ALA A 56 -8.56 1.69 10.71
C ALA A 56 -7.99 0.86 9.55
N ALA A 57 -8.41 1.16 8.32
CA ALA A 57 -7.91 0.56 7.09
C ALA A 57 -7.60 1.65 6.04
N GLY A 58 -6.46 1.57 5.39
CA GLY A 58 -6.11 2.48 4.30
C GLY A 58 -6.84 2.13 3.00
N VAL A 59 -7.21 3.16 2.24
CA VAL A 59 -7.78 3.02 0.90
C VAL A 59 -6.67 3.19 -0.13
N ASN A 60 -6.63 2.27 -1.09
CA ASN A 60 -5.58 2.22 -2.10
C ASN A 60 -6.15 2.08 -3.51
N ARG A 61 -5.40 2.51 -4.52
CA ARG A 61 -5.82 2.35 -5.93
C ARG A 61 -6.11 0.89 -6.30
N PRO A 62 -5.33 -0.11 -5.85
CA PRO A 62 -5.66 -1.52 -6.08
C PRO A 62 -7.04 -1.96 -5.55
N ASP A 63 -7.56 -1.36 -4.46
CA ASP A 63 -8.91 -1.65 -3.96
C ASP A 63 -9.97 -1.20 -4.97
N VAL A 64 -9.76 -0.02 -5.60
CA VAL A 64 -10.61 0.47 -6.68
C VAL A 64 -10.55 -0.44 -7.90
N ILE A 65 -9.35 -0.87 -8.28
CA ILE A 65 -9.13 -1.77 -9.43
C ILE A 65 -9.73 -3.15 -9.14
N GLN A 66 -9.67 -3.66 -7.91
CA GLN A 66 -10.35 -4.89 -7.48
C GLN A 66 -11.87 -4.73 -7.59
N ARG A 67 -12.42 -3.61 -7.10
CA ARG A 67 -13.85 -3.32 -7.23
C ARG A 67 -14.31 -3.29 -8.69
N MET A 68 -13.48 -2.79 -9.59
CA MET A 68 -13.75 -2.77 -11.03
C MET A 68 -13.57 -4.15 -11.72
N GLY A 69 -13.11 -5.18 -10.99
CA GLY A 69 -12.87 -6.52 -11.53
C GLY A 69 -11.53 -6.71 -12.25
N HIS A 70 -10.62 -5.73 -12.17
CA HIS A 70 -9.35 -5.75 -12.89
C HIS A 70 -8.13 -6.09 -12.02
N TYR A 71 -8.33 -6.39 -10.73
CA TYR A 71 -7.28 -6.80 -9.80
C TYR A 71 -7.70 -8.08 -9.08
N PRO A 72 -7.32 -9.25 -9.59
CA PRO A 72 -7.78 -10.54 -9.06
C PRO A 72 -7.29 -10.78 -7.64
N VAL A 73 -8.17 -11.37 -6.84
CA VAL A 73 -7.83 -11.82 -5.48
C VAL A 73 -6.93 -13.04 -5.58
N PRO A 74 -5.77 -13.07 -4.90
CA PRO A 74 -4.90 -14.24 -4.89
C PRO A 74 -5.61 -15.47 -4.29
N PRO A 75 -5.32 -16.70 -4.76
CA PRO A 75 -5.91 -17.90 -4.20
C PRO A 75 -5.74 -17.98 -2.68
N GLY A 76 -6.84 -18.19 -1.97
CA GLY A 76 -6.86 -18.32 -0.52
C GLY A 76 -6.75 -17.02 0.27
N ALA A 77 -6.69 -15.85 -0.39
CA ALA A 77 -6.85 -14.55 0.26
C ALA A 77 -8.33 -14.23 0.50
N SER A 78 -8.61 -13.24 1.35
CA SER A 78 -9.97 -12.72 1.55
C SER A 78 -10.50 -12.09 0.28
N ASP A 79 -11.78 -12.32 -0.03
CA ASP A 79 -12.51 -11.67 -1.11
C ASP A 79 -12.86 -10.21 -0.79
N LEU A 80 -12.89 -9.86 0.51
CA LEU A 80 -13.12 -8.50 0.94
C LEU A 80 -11.94 -7.58 0.53
N PRO A 81 -12.20 -6.33 0.13
CA PRO A 81 -11.16 -5.36 -0.16
C PRO A 81 -10.39 -4.91 1.09
N GLY A 82 -9.38 -4.07 0.88
CA GLY A 82 -8.53 -3.51 1.92
C GLY A 82 -7.21 -4.26 2.08
N LEU A 83 -6.11 -3.59 1.72
CA LEU A 83 -4.77 -4.17 1.66
C LEU A 83 -3.88 -3.78 2.83
N GLU A 84 -4.33 -2.87 3.69
CA GLU A 84 -3.59 -2.42 4.87
C GLU A 84 -4.53 -2.05 6.01
N ILE A 85 -4.10 -2.32 7.22
CA ILE A 85 -4.87 -2.09 8.45
C ILE A 85 -3.98 -1.63 9.59
N ALA A 86 -4.60 -1.02 10.62
CA ALA A 86 -4.06 -0.93 11.96
C ALA A 86 -5.13 -1.32 12.98
N GLY A 87 -4.72 -1.97 14.06
CA GLY A 87 -5.63 -2.45 15.09
C GLY A 87 -4.93 -3.25 16.16
N GLU A 88 -5.71 -3.95 16.98
CA GLU A 88 -5.26 -4.73 18.13
C GLU A 88 -5.25 -6.22 17.82
N ILE A 89 -4.19 -6.92 18.16
CA ILE A 89 -4.12 -8.38 18.08
C ILE A 89 -5.01 -8.98 19.18
N VAL A 90 -6.07 -9.68 18.77
CA VAL A 90 -7.04 -10.27 19.71
C VAL A 90 -6.95 -11.79 19.81
N ASP A 91 -6.42 -12.47 18.79
CA ASP A 91 -6.23 -13.93 18.77
C ASP A 91 -5.17 -14.37 17.76
N GLY A 92 -4.83 -15.66 17.73
CA GLY A 92 -4.00 -16.27 16.71
C GLY A 92 -2.73 -16.94 17.19
N ASP A 93 -1.90 -17.34 16.21
CA ASP A 93 -0.63 -18.02 16.45
C ASP A 93 0.49 -16.99 16.66
N LEU A 94 0.87 -16.83 17.92
CA LEU A 94 1.92 -15.92 18.37
C LEU A 94 3.24 -16.63 18.74
N ALA A 95 3.31 -17.96 18.52
CA ALA A 95 4.50 -18.75 18.85
C ALA A 95 5.75 -18.21 18.09
N GLY A 96 6.80 -17.93 18.83
CA GLY A 96 8.03 -17.36 18.27
C GLY A 96 7.92 -15.92 17.79
N SER A 97 6.78 -15.25 18.00
CA SER A 97 6.56 -13.85 17.70
C SER A 97 6.97 -12.96 18.88
N ARG A 98 7.33 -11.72 18.57
CA ARG A 98 7.53 -10.67 19.58
C ARG A 98 6.23 -10.05 20.10
N PHE A 99 5.11 -10.32 19.43
CA PHE A 99 3.82 -9.74 19.73
C PHE A 99 3.04 -10.56 20.76
N ARG A 100 2.09 -9.88 21.43
CA ARG A 100 1.15 -10.45 22.40
C ARG A 100 -0.27 -10.02 22.05
N LYS A 101 -1.27 -10.71 22.58
CA LYS A 101 -2.65 -10.22 22.55
C LYS A 101 -2.74 -8.87 23.26
N GLY A 102 -3.45 -7.93 22.67
CA GLY A 102 -3.55 -6.53 23.12
C GLY A 102 -2.56 -5.59 22.46
N ASP A 103 -1.54 -6.10 21.74
CA ASP A 103 -0.58 -5.22 21.06
C ASP A 103 -1.23 -4.51 19.86
N LEU A 104 -0.94 -3.22 19.74
CA LEU A 104 -1.34 -2.40 18.60
C LEU A 104 -0.33 -2.58 17.46
N VAL A 105 -0.85 -2.96 16.30
CA VAL A 105 -0.05 -3.23 15.11
C VAL A 105 -0.66 -2.57 13.87
N CYS A 106 0.18 -2.33 12.86
CA CYS A 106 -0.26 -2.13 11.48
C CYS A 106 0.28 -3.27 10.60
N ALA A 107 -0.45 -3.62 9.55
CA ALA A 107 -0.08 -4.75 8.73
C ALA A 107 -0.46 -4.56 7.26
N LEU A 108 0.43 -5.05 6.38
CA LEU A 108 0.10 -5.28 4.97
C LEU A 108 -0.63 -6.61 4.86
N VAL A 109 -1.82 -6.62 4.26
CA VAL A 109 -2.66 -7.81 4.09
C VAL A 109 -2.99 -8.06 2.61
N GLN A 110 -3.49 -9.25 2.29
CA GLN A 110 -3.84 -9.60 0.90
C GLN A 110 -5.32 -9.33 0.57
N GLY A 111 -6.06 -8.73 1.49
CA GLY A 111 -7.49 -8.45 1.47
C GLY A 111 -8.06 -8.55 2.87
N GLY A 112 -9.33 -8.18 3.04
CA GLY A 112 -10.02 -8.28 4.33
C GLY A 112 -9.91 -7.06 5.23
N GLY A 113 -9.19 -6.01 4.82
CA GLY A 113 -8.99 -4.81 5.63
C GLY A 113 -10.26 -3.98 5.85
N TYR A 114 -11.24 -4.07 4.95
CA TYR A 114 -12.51 -3.35 5.10
C TYR A 114 -13.51 -4.14 5.96
N ALA A 115 -13.10 -4.49 7.18
CA ALA A 115 -13.90 -5.25 8.13
C ALA A 115 -13.48 -4.95 9.57
N GLU A 116 -14.35 -5.31 10.54
CA GLU A 116 -14.03 -5.17 11.96
C GLU A 116 -12.90 -6.09 12.43
N TYR A 117 -12.68 -7.20 11.72
CA TYR A 117 -11.61 -8.15 12.03
C TYR A 117 -10.93 -8.61 10.74
N CYS A 118 -9.61 -8.69 10.78
CA CYS A 118 -8.80 -9.14 9.66
C CYS A 118 -7.75 -10.16 10.12
N ALA A 119 -7.54 -11.20 9.31
CA ALA A 119 -6.43 -12.13 9.48
C ALA A 119 -5.17 -11.58 8.82
N ALA A 120 -4.05 -11.61 9.52
CA ALA A 120 -2.77 -11.17 8.99
C ALA A 120 -1.64 -12.13 9.38
N PRO A 121 -0.70 -12.45 8.47
CA PRO A 121 0.52 -13.15 8.86
C PRO A 121 1.28 -12.34 9.91
N VAL A 122 1.56 -12.92 11.07
CA VAL A 122 2.21 -12.21 12.19
C VAL A 122 3.56 -11.61 11.79
N ARG A 123 4.26 -12.25 10.86
CA ARG A 123 5.56 -11.78 10.34
C ARG A 123 5.47 -10.55 9.42
N GLN A 124 4.26 -10.19 8.97
CA GLN A 124 3.99 -8.95 8.21
C GLN A 124 3.44 -7.83 9.08
N CYS A 125 3.20 -8.10 10.36
CA CYS A 125 2.79 -7.09 11.32
C CYS A 125 3.99 -6.26 11.80
N LEU A 126 3.73 -4.96 11.95
CA LEU A 126 4.66 -3.98 12.50
C LEU A 126 4.01 -3.34 13.72
N PRO A 127 4.76 -3.01 14.78
CA PRO A 127 4.20 -2.23 15.87
C PRO A 127 3.76 -0.87 15.34
N VAL A 128 2.66 -0.35 15.86
CA VAL A 128 2.30 1.06 15.60
C VAL A 128 3.45 1.95 16.08
N PRO A 129 4.01 2.84 15.23
CA PRO A 129 5.06 3.76 15.65
C PRO A 129 4.60 4.60 16.84
N LYS A 130 5.48 4.86 17.79
CA LYS A 130 5.18 5.68 18.98
C LYS A 130 4.66 7.06 18.55
N GLY A 131 3.57 7.49 19.17
CA GLY A 131 2.96 8.78 18.93
C GLY A 131 1.95 8.83 17.77
N LEU A 132 1.82 7.76 16.99
CA LEU A 132 0.80 7.68 15.94
C LEU A 132 -0.51 7.08 16.44
N SER A 133 -1.62 7.60 15.93
CA SER A 133 -2.95 7.00 16.04
C SER A 133 -3.08 5.77 15.14
N ALA A 134 -4.12 4.94 15.37
CA ALA A 134 -4.42 3.83 14.48
C ALA A 134 -4.74 4.29 13.04
N VAL A 135 -5.38 5.44 12.88
CA VAL A 135 -5.68 6.04 11.57
C VAL A 135 -4.39 6.35 10.81
N GLU A 136 -3.42 6.98 11.46
CA GLU A 136 -2.13 7.29 10.86
C GLU A 136 -1.34 6.02 10.56
N ALA A 137 -1.33 5.06 11.49
CA ALA A 137 -0.61 3.79 11.31
C ALA A 137 -1.19 2.93 10.18
N ALA A 138 -2.53 2.96 9.97
CA ALA A 138 -3.19 2.26 8.87
C ALA A 138 -2.85 2.84 7.48
N SER A 139 -2.24 4.01 7.42
CA SER A 139 -1.84 4.66 6.16
C SER A 139 -0.43 4.28 5.68
N LEU A 140 0.30 3.49 6.45
CA LEU A 140 1.72 3.20 6.22
C LEU A 140 1.97 1.91 5.39
N PRO A 141 1.37 0.74 5.70
CA PRO A 141 1.88 -0.55 5.20
C PRO A 141 1.93 -0.65 3.67
N GLU A 142 0.84 -0.38 2.96
CA GLU A 142 0.78 -0.57 1.50
C GLU A 142 1.81 0.31 0.78
N THR A 143 1.93 1.57 1.18
CA THR A 143 2.81 2.52 0.51
C THR A 143 4.27 2.32 0.90
N PHE A 144 4.56 2.09 2.18
CA PHE A 144 5.92 1.93 2.66
C PHE A 144 6.56 0.62 2.19
N PHE A 145 5.81 -0.50 2.23
CA PHE A 145 6.28 -1.77 1.67
C PHE A 145 6.53 -1.66 0.16
N THR A 146 5.65 -0.98 -0.56
CA THR A 146 5.79 -0.78 -2.02
C THR A 146 7.01 0.07 -2.33
N VAL A 147 7.19 1.20 -1.65
CA VAL A 147 8.37 2.07 -1.85
C VAL A 147 9.64 1.35 -1.49
N TRP A 148 9.69 0.70 -0.31
CA TRP A 148 10.89 -0.01 0.13
C TRP A 148 11.31 -1.08 -0.87
N SER A 149 10.39 -1.97 -1.24
CA SER A 149 10.70 -3.09 -2.13
C SER A 149 11.09 -2.66 -3.55
N ASN A 150 10.61 -1.53 -4.04
CA ASN A 150 10.89 -1.09 -5.41
C ASN A 150 12.06 -0.10 -5.49
N VAL A 151 12.15 0.85 -4.59
CA VAL A 151 13.18 1.89 -4.63
C VAL A 151 14.50 1.38 -4.04
N PHE A 152 14.44 0.71 -2.88
CA PHE A 152 15.65 0.28 -2.15
C PHE A 152 16.06 -1.16 -2.46
N ASP A 153 15.13 -2.13 -2.41
CA ASP A 153 15.48 -3.53 -2.62
C ASP A 153 15.68 -3.88 -4.10
N ARG A 154 14.90 -3.28 -5.03
CA ARG A 154 14.90 -3.63 -6.45
C ARG A 154 15.71 -2.65 -7.30
N ALA A 155 15.46 -1.36 -7.18
CA ALA A 155 16.19 -0.34 -7.93
C ALA A 155 17.50 0.07 -7.26
N HIS A 156 17.76 -0.42 -6.04
CA HIS A 156 19.01 -0.20 -5.29
C HIS A 156 19.42 1.29 -5.22
N LEU A 157 18.46 2.16 -4.87
CA LEU A 157 18.76 3.58 -4.64
C LEU A 157 19.76 3.68 -3.47
N THR A 158 20.96 4.18 -3.72
CA THR A 158 22.08 4.21 -2.76
C THR A 158 22.90 5.51 -2.87
N GLY A 159 23.72 5.78 -1.85
CA GLY A 159 24.69 6.88 -1.87
C GLY A 159 24.04 8.24 -2.11
N GLN A 160 24.63 9.02 -3.02
CA GLN A 160 24.20 10.37 -3.40
C GLN A 160 23.33 10.38 -4.68
N GLU A 161 22.73 9.23 -5.00
CA GLU A 161 21.91 9.10 -6.20
C GLU A 161 20.65 9.98 -6.14
N THR A 162 20.22 10.40 -7.32
CA THR A 162 19.00 11.19 -7.53
C THR A 162 17.79 10.28 -7.77
N PHE A 163 16.64 10.69 -7.30
CA PHE A 163 15.42 9.91 -7.36
C PHE A 163 14.26 10.76 -7.90
N LEU A 164 13.51 10.22 -8.86
CA LEU A 164 12.27 10.81 -9.36
C LEU A 164 11.09 9.90 -9.05
N VAL A 165 10.02 10.45 -8.47
CA VAL A 165 8.75 9.76 -8.32
C VAL A 165 7.66 10.42 -9.16
N GLN A 166 7.00 9.63 -10.01
CA GLN A 166 5.80 10.07 -10.71
C GLN A 166 4.61 10.10 -9.72
N GLY A 167 3.78 11.16 -9.80
CA GLY A 167 2.62 11.31 -8.93
C GLY A 167 2.97 11.55 -7.45
N GLY A 168 3.81 12.55 -7.17
CA GLY A 168 4.37 12.86 -5.86
C GLY A 168 3.36 13.08 -4.73
N THR A 169 2.11 13.45 -5.04
CA THR A 169 1.04 13.63 -4.02
C THR A 169 0.16 12.40 -3.80
N SER A 170 0.40 11.30 -4.51
CA SER A 170 -0.26 10.02 -4.20
C SER A 170 0.22 9.45 -2.86
N GLY A 171 -0.48 8.45 -2.32
CA GLY A 171 0.00 7.75 -1.13
C GLY A 171 1.41 7.18 -1.29
N ILE A 172 1.73 6.63 -2.47
CA ILE A 172 3.09 6.18 -2.81
C ILE A 172 4.05 7.36 -2.86
N GLY A 173 3.67 8.44 -3.57
CA GLY A 173 4.53 9.61 -3.76
C GLY A 173 4.94 10.28 -2.44
N VAL A 174 3.98 10.49 -1.52
CA VAL A 174 4.29 11.11 -0.22
C VAL A 174 5.20 10.24 0.65
N ALA A 175 5.06 8.91 0.57
CA ALA A 175 5.96 7.98 1.24
C ALA A 175 7.35 7.98 0.59
N ALA A 176 7.41 7.90 -0.75
CA ALA A 176 8.66 7.85 -1.51
C ALA A 176 9.52 9.12 -1.31
N ILE A 177 8.89 10.30 -1.41
CA ILE A 177 9.58 11.58 -1.18
C ILE A 177 10.20 11.61 0.21
N GLN A 178 9.41 11.35 1.25
CA GLN A 178 9.86 11.46 2.64
C GLN A 178 10.94 10.43 2.97
N ILE A 179 10.77 9.16 2.57
CA ILE A 179 11.77 8.12 2.85
C ILE A 179 13.08 8.45 2.16
N ALA A 180 13.07 8.75 0.84
CA ALA A 180 14.28 9.03 0.10
C ALA A 180 14.99 10.31 0.60
N ALA A 181 14.25 11.39 0.86
CA ALA A 181 14.80 12.60 1.43
C ALA A 181 15.40 12.39 2.83
N ALA A 182 14.74 11.58 3.69
CA ALA A 182 15.24 11.26 5.02
C ALA A 182 16.55 10.44 4.97
N PHE A 183 16.79 9.67 3.90
CA PHE A 183 18.06 8.99 3.63
C PHE A 183 19.11 9.87 2.92
N GLY A 184 18.79 11.14 2.61
CA GLY A 184 19.74 12.12 2.05
C GLY A 184 19.79 12.14 0.53
N HIS A 185 18.85 11.52 -0.17
CA HIS A 185 18.78 11.57 -1.63
C HIS A 185 18.19 12.90 -2.13
N LYS A 186 18.65 13.40 -3.29
CA LYS A 186 18.01 14.51 -4.00
C LYS A 186 16.78 13.97 -4.72
N VAL A 187 15.59 14.37 -4.25
CA VAL A 187 14.31 13.85 -4.71
C VAL A 187 13.64 14.84 -5.67
N PHE A 188 13.19 14.32 -6.81
CA PHE A 188 12.29 14.99 -7.74
C PHE A 188 10.91 14.33 -7.69
N ALA A 189 9.86 15.11 -7.90
CA ALA A 189 8.50 14.60 -7.94
C ALA A 189 7.69 15.28 -9.03
N THR A 190 6.77 14.55 -9.67
CA THR A 190 5.82 15.18 -10.59
C THR A 190 4.44 15.31 -9.92
N ALA A 191 3.73 16.38 -10.22
CA ALA A 191 2.36 16.60 -9.74
C ALA A 191 1.54 17.38 -10.77
N GLY A 192 0.21 17.42 -10.61
CA GLY A 192 -0.70 17.98 -11.60
C GLY A 192 -1.20 19.39 -11.32
N SER A 193 -0.63 20.08 -10.32
CA SER A 193 -0.89 21.52 -10.04
C SER A 193 0.22 22.08 -9.18
N ASP A 194 0.34 23.41 -9.17
CA ASP A 194 1.35 24.11 -8.36
C ASP A 194 1.14 23.89 -6.87
N GLU A 195 -0.12 23.84 -6.39
CA GLU A 195 -0.45 23.47 -5.02
C GLU A 195 0.12 22.11 -4.64
N LYS A 196 -0.07 21.10 -5.51
CA LYS A 196 0.46 19.77 -5.32
C LYS A 196 1.99 19.72 -5.39
N CYS A 197 2.60 20.52 -6.26
CA CYS A 197 4.05 20.67 -6.30
C CYS A 197 4.60 21.27 -5.01
N ASN A 198 3.96 22.30 -4.47
CA ASN A 198 4.32 22.90 -3.19
C ASN A 198 4.23 21.90 -2.04
N ALA A 199 3.19 21.04 -2.05
CA ALA A 199 3.08 19.95 -1.07
C ALA A 199 4.25 18.95 -1.20
N CYS A 200 4.65 18.56 -2.41
CA CYS A 200 5.81 17.67 -2.60
C CYS A 200 7.12 18.31 -2.06
N VAL A 201 7.33 19.59 -2.28
CA VAL A 201 8.51 20.31 -1.74
C VAL A 201 8.46 20.35 -0.22
N SER A 202 7.30 20.61 0.38
CA SER A 202 7.12 20.59 1.84
C SER A 202 7.38 19.22 2.47
N LEU A 203 7.23 18.13 1.69
CA LEU A 203 7.53 16.77 2.10
C LEU A 203 9.01 16.37 1.93
N GLY A 204 9.83 17.24 1.35
CA GLY A 204 11.26 17.01 1.19
C GLY A 204 11.74 16.83 -0.26
N ALA A 205 10.89 17.01 -1.28
CA ALA A 205 11.37 17.03 -2.65
C ALA A 205 12.22 18.29 -2.90
N ALA A 206 13.41 18.11 -3.49
CA ALA A 206 14.27 19.21 -3.89
C ALA A 206 13.65 20.04 -5.03
N ARG A 207 12.88 19.39 -5.91
CA ARG A 207 12.12 20.00 -6.99
C ARG A 207 10.85 19.21 -7.26
N ALA A 208 9.72 19.88 -7.33
CA ALA A 208 8.47 19.32 -7.83
C ALA A 208 8.12 19.95 -9.19
N ILE A 209 7.61 19.13 -10.11
CA ILE A 209 7.43 19.48 -11.53
C ILE A 209 5.94 19.36 -11.83
N ASN A 210 5.34 20.47 -12.25
CA ASN A 210 3.97 20.47 -12.70
C ASN A 210 3.91 19.93 -14.13
N TYR A 211 3.61 18.64 -14.31
CA TYR A 211 3.61 17.96 -15.61
C TYR A 211 2.59 18.53 -16.62
N ARG A 212 1.71 19.45 -16.20
CA ARG A 212 0.78 20.15 -17.10
C ARG A 212 1.39 21.37 -17.78
N THR A 213 2.41 21.95 -17.17
CA THR A 213 3.03 23.20 -17.62
C THR A 213 4.53 23.08 -17.87
N GLU A 214 5.16 21.99 -17.39
CA GLU A 214 6.59 21.76 -17.51
C GLU A 214 6.89 20.37 -18.09
N ASP A 215 7.99 20.25 -18.81
CA ASP A 215 8.54 18.96 -19.24
C ASP A 215 9.45 18.39 -18.15
N PHE A 216 9.06 17.26 -17.56
CA PHE A 216 9.81 16.67 -16.46
C PHE A 216 11.21 16.16 -16.90
N VAL A 217 11.38 15.79 -18.17
CA VAL A 217 12.68 15.35 -18.70
C VAL A 217 13.65 16.52 -18.73
N GLU A 218 13.23 17.65 -19.32
CA GLU A 218 14.03 18.87 -19.42
C GLU A 218 14.38 19.42 -18.04
N VAL A 219 13.40 19.50 -17.14
CA VAL A 219 13.63 19.98 -15.77
C VAL A 219 14.60 19.06 -15.01
N ALA A 220 14.41 17.73 -15.06
CA ALA A 220 15.29 16.80 -14.38
C ALA A 220 16.72 16.83 -14.92
N LYS A 221 16.89 16.94 -16.24
CA LYS A 221 18.21 17.11 -16.86
C LYS A 221 18.88 18.42 -16.44
N ALA A 222 18.17 19.55 -16.47
CA ALA A 222 18.69 20.84 -16.02
C ALA A 222 19.18 20.78 -14.57
N GLU A 223 18.38 20.18 -13.67
CA GLU A 223 18.66 20.03 -12.25
C GLU A 223 19.78 19.05 -11.91
N THR A 224 20.21 18.25 -12.89
CA THR A 224 21.27 17.23 -12.77
C THR A 224 22.47 17.52 -13.68
N ASN A 225 22.62 18.76 -14.19
CA ASN A 225 23.67 19.16 -15.10
C ASN A 225 23.75 18.28 -16.36
N GLY A 226 22.60 17.91 -16.92
CA GLY A 226 22.45 17.08 -18.11
C GLY A 226 22.57 15.57 -17.90
N LYS A 227 22.89 15.11 -16.70
CA LYS A 227 23.08 13.67 -16.42
C LYS A 227 21.78 12.86 -16.44
N GLY A 228 20.68 13.46 -16.02
CA GLY A 228 19.44 12.76 -15.74
C GLY A 228 19.39 12.19 -14.30
N VAL A 229 18.35 11.42 -13.98
CA VAL A 229 18.12 10.86 -12.65
C VAL A 229 18.53 9.39 -12.58
N ASP A 230 19.01 8.95 -11.43
CA ASP A 230 19.53 7.59 -11.25
C ASP A 230 18.41 6.55 -11.09
N VAL A 231 17.33 6.89 -10.40
CA VAL A 231 16.19 5.99 -10.16
C VAL A 231 14.88 6.72 -10.43
N ILE A 232 13.96 6.06 -11.14
CA ILE A 232 12.58 6.52 -11.33
C ILE A 232 11.63 5.47 -10.75
N LEU A 233 10.68 5.92 -9.91
CA LEU A 233 9.53 5.13 -9.49
C LEU A 233 8.30 5.57 -10.30
N ASP A 234 7.81 4.68 -11.15
CA ASP A 234 6.72 4.94 -12.07
C ASP A 234 5.43 4.20 -11.68
N MET A 235 4.32 4.94 -11.68
CA MET A 235 2.97 4.40 -11.55
C MET A 235 2.08 4.77 -12.75
N VAL A 236 2.64 5.42 -13.76
CA VAL A 236 1.91 5.89 -14.95
C VAL A 236 1.99 4.88 -16.07
N GLY A 237 3.20 4.44 -16.42
CA GLY A 237 3.40 3.55 -17.55
C GLY A 237 3.06 4.18 -18.91
N GLY A 238 2.73 3.35 -19.90
CA GLY A 238 2.30 3.81 -21.22
C GLY A 238 3.33 4.70 -21.90
N VAL A 239 2.88 5.82 -22.42
CA VAL A 239 3.74 6.78 -23.16
C VAL A 239 4.80 7.47 -22.27
N TYR A 240 4.65 7.41 -20.94
CA TYR A 240 5.65 7.96 -20.01
C TYR A 240 6.97 7.22 -20.07
N VAL A 241 6.94 5.89 -20.29
CA VAL A 241 8.14 5.03 -20.26
C VAL A 241 9.21 5.51 -21.22
N ALA A 242 8.86 5.93 -22.44
CA ALA A 242 9.85 6.47 -23.40
C ALA A 242 10.55 7.73 -22.87
N ARG A 243 9.77 8.66 -22.30
CA ARG A 243 10.27 9.89 -21.68
C ARG A 243 11.10 9.63 -20.43
N GLU A 244 10.71 8.64 -19.64
CA GLU A 244 11.46 8.22 -18.45
C GLU A 244 12.82 7.64 -18.81
N ILE A 245 12.90 6.84 -19.89
CA ILE A 245 14.16 6.37 -20.44
C ILE A 245 15.06 7.55 -20.84
N GLU A 246 14.50 8.59 -21.45
CA GLU A 246 15.27 9.80 -21.78
C GLU A 246 15.74 10.55 -20.53
N CYS A 247 14.93 10.54 -19.47
CA CYS A 247 15.18 11.23 -18.20
C CYS A 247 16.24 10.54 -17.32
N LEU A 248 16.41 9.21 -17.46
CA LEU A 248 17.41 8.47 -16.67
C LEU A 248 18.83 8.91 -16.93
N ALA A 249 19.70 8.77 -15.95
CA ALA A 249 21.15 8.81 -16.08
C ALA A 249 21.68 7.51 -16.71
N ASP A 250 22.96 7.45 -17.07
CA ASP A 250 23.65 6.20 -17.41
C ASP A 250 23.59 5.26 -16.19
N ASP A 251 23.44 3.94 -16.44
CA ASP A 251 23.18 2.92 -15.43
C ASP A 251 21.89 3.14 -14.63
N GLY A 252 20.98 4.01 -15.12
CA GLY A 252 19.74 4.38 -14.47
C GLY A 252 18.73 3.22 -14.41
N ARG A 253 17.82 3.30 -13.45
CA ARG A 253 16.84 2.24 -13.17
C ARG A 253 15.41 2.80 -13.11
N LEU A 254 14.52 2.20 -13.91
CA LEU A 254 13.09 2.48 -13.93
C LEU A 254 12.34 1.36 -13.22
N ALA A 255 11.68 1.65 -12.11
CA ALA A 255 10.84 0.72 -11.37
C ALA A 255 9.35 1.03 -11.58
N ILE A 256 8.67 0.18 -12.36
CA ILE A 256 7.24 0.32 -12.69
C ILE A 256 6.41 -0.44 -11.65
N ILE A 257 5.45 0.24 -11.01
CA ILE A 257 4.58 -0.34 -9.97
C ILE A 257 3.09 -0.27 -10.31
N ALA A 258 2.70 0.53 -11.30
CA ALA A 258 1.33 0.62 -11.81
C ALA A 258 1.34 1.10 -13.26
N LEU A 259 0.17 1.04 -13.93
CA LEU A 259 0.02 1.30 -15.36
C LEU A 259 -1.19 2.20 -15.60
N LEU A 260 -1.29 3.31 -14.87
CA LEU A 260 -2.45 4.21 -14.92
C LEU A 260 -2.63 4.86 -16.31
N GLY A 261 -1.54 5.06 -17.05
CA GLY A 261 -1.52 5.61 -18.41
C GLY A 261 -1.48 4.53 -19.51
N GLY A 262 -1.55 3.26 -19.14
CA GLY A 262 -1.57 2.14 -20.08
C GLY A 262 -0.41 1.16 -19.91
N SER A 263 -0.57 -0.03 -20.50
CA SER A 263 0.38 -1.16 -20.36
C SER A 263 1.34 -1.33 -21.53
N LYS A 264 1.20 -0.52 -22.59
CA LYS A 264 2.03 -0.63 -23.79
C LYS A 264 2.83 0.64 -24.00
N ALA A 265 4.12 0.50 -24.29
CA ALA A 265 5.04 1.61 -24.59
C ALA A 265 5.91 1.27 -25.80
N ALA A 266 6.23 2.28 -26.62
CA ALA A 266 7.31 2.18 -27.60
C ALA A 266 8.61 2.62 -26.93
N VAL A 267 9.65 1.80 -27.01
CA VAL A 267 10.94 2.02 -26.34
C VAL A 267 12.07 1.94 -27.35
N ASP A 268 12.97 2.93 -27.32
CA ASP A 268 14.26 2.85 -28.05
C ASP A 268 15.23 1.97 -27.27
N LEU A 269 15.34 0.70 -27.67
CA LEU A 269 16.27 -0.26 -27.08
C LEU A 269 17.74 0.14 -27.26
N GLY A 270 18.05 0.98 -28.24
CA GLY A 270 19.39 1.53 -28.44
C GLY A 270 19.81 2.44 -27.26
N GLN A 271 18.90 3.21 -26.69
CA GLN A 271 19.18 3.95 -25.46
C GLN A 271 19.42 3.03 -24.28
N VAL A 272 18.56 2.01 -24.12
CA VAL A 272 18.70 1.01 -23.04
C VAL A 272 20.07 0.34 -23.10
N LEU A 273 20.48 -0.09 -24.29
CA LEU A 273 21.76 -0.76 -24.52
C LEU A 273 22.96 0.17 -24.22
N ARG A 274 23.01 1.33 -24.89
CA ARG A 274 24.18 2.22 -24.80
C ARG A 274 24.39 2.81 -23.42
N ARG A 275 23.28 3.07 -22.69
CA ARG A 275 23.29 3.68 -21.36
C ARG A 275 23.14 2.66 -20.23
N ARG A 276 23.13 1.36 -20.55
CA ARG A 276 23.09 0.25 -19.57
C ARG A 276 21.90 0.34 -18.61
N LEU A 277 20.74 0.78 -19.13
CA LEU A 277 19.56 1.04 -18.30
C LEU A 277 18.92 -0.27 -17.83
N THR A 278 18.33 -0.22 -16.66
CA THR A 278 17.49 -1.29 -16.14
C THR A 278 16.04 -0.86 -16.11
N ILE A 279 15.16 -1.62 -16.76
CA ILE A 279 13.71 -1.46 -16.68
C ILE A 279 13.17 -2.68 -15.91
N THR A 280 12.48 -2.43 -14.80
CA THR A 280 11.93 -3.48 -13.95
C THR A 280 10.52 -3.13 -13.49
N GLY A 281 9.76 -4.13 -13.07
CA GLY A 281 8.44 -3.95 -12.52
C GLY A 281 8.15 -4.96 -11.42
N SER A 282 7.15 -4.67 -10.59
CA SER A 282 6.73 -5.60 -9.56
C SER A 282 5.26 -5.50 -9.20
N THR A 283 4.76 -6.59 -8.63
CA THR A 283 3.53 -6.64 -7.87
C THR A 283 3.85 -7.20 -6.49
N LEU A 284 3.27 -6.62 -5.44
CA LEU A 284 3.57 -7.00 -4.06
C LEU A 284 2.54 -8.00 -3.48
N ARG A 285 1.26 -7.83 -3.85
CA ARG A 285 0.15 -8.61 -3.27
C ARG A 285 0.37 -10.13 -3.33
N PRO A 286 0.79 -10.76 -4.47
CA PRO A 286 0.96 -12.21 -4.58
C PRO A 286 2.29 -12.73 -4.00
N ARG A 287 3.18 -11.86 -3.52
CA ARG A 287 4.48 -12.28 -2.97
C ARG A 287 4.31 -13.06 -1.67
N SER A 288 5.26 -13.95 -1.41
CA SER A 288 5.26 -14.81 -0.22
C SER A 288 5.32 -14.01 1.10
N VAL A 289 4.90 -14.67 2.18
CA VAL A 289 5.02 -14.12 3.54
C VAL A 289 6.48 -13.78 3.87
N ASP A 290 7.43 -14.66 3.51
CA ASP A 290 8.87 -14.44 3.78
C ASP A 290 9.39 -13.19 3.09
N PHE A 291 9.03 -12.97 1.82
CA PHE A 291 9.40 -11.77 1.08
C PHE A 291 8.91 -10.49 1.78
N LYS A 292 7.63 -10.47 2.17
CA LYS A 292 7.03 -9.31 2.85
C LYS A 292 7.56 -9.14 4.27
N ALA A 293 7.87 -10.24 4.97
CA ALA A 293 8.47 -10.21 6.30
C ALA A 293 9.87 -9.57 6.29
N ALA A 294 10.66 -9.83 5.24
CA ALA A 294 11.95 -9.17 5.08
C ALA A 294 11.81 -7.65 4.89
N ILE A 295 10.80 -7.21 4.10
CA ILE A 295 10.49 -5.78 3.95
C ILE A 295 10.05 -5.20 5.31
N ALA A 296 9.15 -5.87 6.04
CA ALA A 296 8.70 -5.43 7.35
C ALA A 296 9.87 -5.23 8.32
N ALA A 297 10.81 -6.18 8.36
CA ALA A 297 12.00 -6.09 9.20
C ALA A 297 12.88 -4.87 8.84
N ASN A 298 13.10 -4.63 7.54
CA ASN A 298 13.86 -3.47 7.07
C ASN A 298 13.15 -2.15 7.39
N LEU A 299 11.85 -2.05 7.16
CA LEU A 299 11.06 -0.86 7.49
C LEU A 299 11.15 -0.54 8.97
N GLN A 300 10.96 -1.56 9.81
CA GLN A 300 11.06 -1.37 11.26
C GLN A 300 12.43 -0.93 11.72
N ALA A 301 13.50 -1.52 11.17
CA ALA A 301 14.85 -1.19 11.58
C ALA A 301 15.31 0.19 11.10
N LYS A 302 14.89 0.61 9.89
CA LYS A 302 15.46 1.77 9.19
C LYS A 302 14.49 2.94 9.07
N VAL A 303 13.19 2.71 8.99
CA VAL A 303 12.18 3.76 8.71
C VAL A 303 11.37 4.12 9.97
N TRP A 304 10.99 3.14 10.80
CA TRP A 304 10.24 3.39 12.05
C TRP A 304 10.93 4.41 12.98
N PRO A 305 12.25 4.33 13.20
CA PRO A 305 12.94 5.36 14.00
C PRO A 305 12.82 6.77 13.41
N LEU A 306 12.74 6.90 12.10
CA LEU A 306 12.57 8.21 11.44
C LEU A 306 11.14 8.76 11.60
N ILE A 307 10.15 7.88 11.62
CA ILE A 307 8.75 8.25 11.94
C ILE A 307 8.66 8.70 13.39
N GLU A 308 9.19 7.91 14.33
CA GLU A 308 9.18 8.23 15.77
C GLU A 308 9.96 9.52 16.11
N ALA A 309 10.98 9.85 15.32
CA ALA A 309 11.71 11.11 15.40
C ALA A 309 11.01 12.29 14.69
N GLY A 310 9.84 12.08 14.08
CA GLY A 310 9.08 13.11 13.36
C GLY A 310 9.70 13.57 12.04
N ARG A 311 10.71 12.84 11.52
CA ARG A 311 11.36 13.13 10.24
C ARG A 311 10.52 12.65 9.04
N ILE A 312 9.70 11.62 9.25
CA ILE A 312 8.71 11.11 8.30
C ILE A 312 7.36 11.16 9.02
N LYS A 313 6.34 11.67 8.35
CA LYS A 313 4.99 11.81 8.92
C LYS A 313 3.94 11.21 7.99
N PRO A 314 2.96 10.47 8.53
CA PRO A 314 1.79 10.07 7.77
C PRO A 314 1.05 11.30 7.21
N VAL A 315 0.64 11.23 5.95
CA VAL A 315 -0.16 12.29 5.31
C VAL A 315 -1.55 11.72 5.07
N VAL A 316 -2.45 11.90 6.02
CA VAL A 316 -3.85 11.48 5.92
C VAL A 316 -4.69 12.67 5.45
N TYR A 317 -5.26 12.56 4.24
CA TYR A 317 -6.08 13.59 3.63
C TYR A 317 -7.50 13.63 4.20
N LYS A 318 -8.12 12.44 4.29
CA LYS A 318 -9.49 12.33 4.80
C LYS A 318 -9.76 10.97 5.41
N VAL A 319 -10.57 10.98 6.46
CA VAL A 319 -11.06 9.78 7.15
C VAL A 319 -12.56 9.64 6.88
N PHE A 320 -12.99 8.44 6.57
CA PHE A 320 -14.40 8.08 6.40
C PHE A 320 -14.75 6.95 7.38
N PRO A 321 -15.98 6.86 7.89
CA PRO A 321 -16.47 5.65 8.54
C PRO A 321 -16.42 4.46 7.57
N LEU A 322 -16.16 3.24 8.07
CA LEU A 322 -16.10 2.03 7.24
C LEU A 322 -17.32 1.88 6.31
N ARG A 323 -18.53 2.16 6.81
CA ARG A 323 -19.78 2.10 6.02
C ARG A 323 -19.82 3.06 4.84
N GLU A 324 -18.96 4.06 4.81
CA GLU A 324 -18.85 5.05 3.75
C GLU A 324 -17.70 4.76 2.75
N ALA A 325 -17.24 3.52 2.69
CA ALA A 325 -16.16 3.10 1.79
C ALA A 325 -16.43 3.45 0.32
N ALA A 326 -17.69 3.44 -0.12
CA ALA A 326 -18.07 3.90 -1.46
C ALA A 326 -17.68 5.36 -1.72
N GLN A 327 -17.93 6.25 -0.76
CA GLN A 327 -17.54 7.67 -0.86
C GLN A 327 -16.02 7.85 -0.84
N ALA A 328 -15.31 7.04 -0.05
CA ALA A 328 -13.85 7.04 -0.04
C ALA A 328 -13.28 6.62 -1.41
N HIS A 329 -13.89 5.64 -2.08
CA HIS A 329 -13.52 5.25 -3.44
C HIS A 329 -13.83 6.33 -4.47
N VAL A 330 -14.97 7.01 -4.37
CA VAL A 330 -15.27 8.20 -5.21
C VAL A 330 -14.15 9.23 -5.09
N LEU A 331 -13.77 9.59 -3.87
CA LEU A 331 -12.67 10.55 -3.64
C LEU A 331 -11.34 10.04 -4.21
N MET A 332 -11.01 8.75 -4.05
CA MET A 332 -9.80 8.16 -4.62
C MET A 332 -9.76 8.29 -6.16
N GLU A 333 -10.90 8.14 -6.82
CA GLU A 333 -11.00 8.22 -8.29
C GLU A 333 -10.85 9.65 -8.81
N THR A 334 -11.23 10.68 -8.05
CA THR A 334 -11.01 12.09 -8.45
C THR A 334 -9.54 12.47 -8.53
N SER A 335 -8.67 11.73 -7.83
CA SER A 335 -7.23 12.04 -7.71
C SER A 335 -6.93 13.47 -7.23
N THR A 336 -7.85 14.11 -6.50
CA THR A 336 -7.68 15.48 -5.96
C THR A 336 -6.93 15.50 -4.64
N HIS A 337 -6.95 14.40 -3.89
CA HIS A 337 -6.33 14.26 -2.56
C HIS A 337 -4.79 14.31 -2.60
N ILE A 338 -4.21 14.64 -1.46
CA ILE A 338 -2.76 14.60 -1.19
C ILE A 338 -2.54 13.58 -0.06
N GLY A 339 -1.79 12.52 -0.31
CA GLY A 339 -1.56 11.46 0.67
C GLY A 339 -2.65 10.38 0.68
N LYS A 340 -3.07 9.97 1.87
CA LYS A 340 -3.89 8.78 2.09
C LYS A 340 -5.34 9.10 2.46
N ILE A 341 -6.22 8.23 2.04
CA ILE A 341 -7.61 8.16 2.49
C ILE A 341 -7.69 6.95 3.42
N VAL A 342 -8.38 7.08 4.55
CA VAL A 342 -8.45 6.03 5.57
C VAL A 342 -9.91 5.79 5.95
N LEU A 343 -10.27 4.54 6.17
CA LEU A 343 -11.53 4.11 6.74
C LEU A 343 -11.34 3.88 8.24
N GLN A 344 -12.13 4.53 9.06
CA GLN A 344 -12.19 4.27 10.49
C GLN A 344 -13.21 3.16 10.75
N VAL A 345 -12.82 2.17 11.55
CA VAL A 345 -13.61 0.99 11.90
C VAL A 345 -14.00 1.09 13.38
N GLY A 346 -15.30 1.12 13.66
CA GLY A 346 -15.83 1.19 15.03
C GLY A 346 -16.17 2.58 15.50
#